data_c0ed1b4d36c107977967ab64402e500a
#
_entry.id   c0ed1b4d36c107977967ab64402e500a
#
_cell.length_a   1.000
_cell.length_b   1.000
_cell.length_c   1.000
_cell.angle_alpha   90.00
_cell.angle_beta   90.00
_cell.angle_gamma   90.00
#
_symmetry.space_group_name_H-M   'P 1'
#
loop_
_entity.id
_entity.type
_entity.pdbx_description
1 polymer ?
#
loop_
_entity_poly.entity_id
_entity_poly.type
_entity_poly.pdbx_seq_one_letter_code
_entity_poly.pdbx_strand_id
1 'polypeptide(L)'
;MQPIRARATSADHTAASGPCPALPQSGQASTAAGRAWVFFKRWLANPLQMGSIVPSSDALGSRVAAAVHRSPDGMVLELGAGTGAITAAMIRGGVGPERLIVVEIVPEMAEVLRRTYPGVTVLCGDAWELPQLLGLQAAGRIGSVVCGIPMVLLPLERQQGLIDAIEAVAPGRGFLHYSYCVTSPLSAHKLGLQGKREAWTPANFPPASVWRYTPLAAR
;
A
#
# COMPACT_ATOMS: atom_id res chain seq x y z
N MET A 1 12.64 -53.77 -5.80
CA MET A 1 11.72 -52.78 -5.24
C MET A 1 12.57 -51.59 -4.73
N GLN A 2 12.80 -50.60 -5.58
CA GLN A 2 13.61 -49.42 -5.22
C GLN A 2 12.66 -48.27 -4.93
N PRO A 3 12.94 -47.41 -3.93
CA PRO A 3 12.11 -46.26 -3.59
C PRO A 3 12.37 -45.08 -4.56
N ILE A 4 11.28 -44.53 -5.07
CA ILE A 4 11.25 -43.35 -5.94
C ILE A 4 11.66 -42.13 -5.09
N ARG A 5 12.80 -41.49 -5.40
CA ARG A 5 13.22 -40.19 -4.85
C ARG A 5 12.38 -39.10 -5.50
N ALA A 6 11.55 -38.43 -4.71
CA ALA A 6 10.91 -37.19 -5.09
C ALA A 6 11.97 -36.09 -5.25
N ARG A 7 12.12 -35.54 -6.47
CA ARG A 7 12.88 -34.33 -6.74
C ARG A 7 12.03 -33.13 -6.28
N ALA A 8 12.49 -32.45 -5.24
CA ALA A 8 12.01 -31.12 -4.91
C ALA A 8 12.57 -30.15 -5.96
N THR A 9 11.70 -29.61 -6.82
CA THR A 9 12.03 -28.47 -7.69
C THR A 9 11.99 -27.21 -6.84
N SER A 10 13.15 -26.70 -6.49
CA SER A 10 13.31 -25.38 -5.93
C SER A 10 12.94 -24.37 -7.02
N ALA A 11 11.78 -23.72 -6.87
CA ALA A 11 11.41 -22.60 -7.70
C ALA A 11 12.29 -21.42 -7.31
N ASP A 12 13.18 -21.05 -8.20
CA ASP A 12 14.08 -19.92 -8.12
C ASP A 12 13.25 -18.62 -8.19
N HIS A 13 12.96 -18.03 -7.03
CA HIS A 13 12.25 -16.75 -6.90
C HIS A 13 13.27 -15.60 -6.92
N THR A 14 14.02 -15.47 -7.99
CA THR A 14 14.71 -14.22 -8.33
C THR A 14 13.67 -13.23 -8.86
N ALA A 15 12.92 -12.60 -7.94
CA ALA A 15 12.15 -11.40 -8.24
C ALA A 15 13.13 -10.32 -8.70
N ALA A 16 12.98 -9.86 -9.95
CA ALA A 16 13.80 -8.87 -10.59
C ALA A 16 13.80 -7.57 -9.78
N SER A 17 14.86 -7.35 -8.99
CA SER A 17 15.19 -6.06 -8.42
C SER A 17 15.79 -5.18 -9.53
N GLY A 18 14.93 -4.69 -10.44
CA GLY A 18 15.31 -3.70 -11.42
C GLY A 18 15.68 -2.37 -10.75
N PRO A 19 16.57 -1.56 -11.37
CA PRO A 19 16.88 -0.25 -10.86
C PRO A 19 15.61 0.60 -10.79
N CYS A 20 15.49 1.40 -9.71
CA CYS A 20 14.35 2.31 -9.49
C CYS A 20 14.24 3.27 -10.69
N PRO A 21 13.08 3.45 -11.32
CA PRO A 21 12.91 4.39 -12.42
C PRO A 21 13.29 5.80 -11.97
N ALA A 22 13.99 6.54 -12.82
CA ALA A 22 14.35 7.92 -12.54
C ALA A 22 13.07 8.75 -12.32
N LEU A 23 13.01 9.46 -11.19
CA LEU A 23 11.87 10.32 -10.86
C LEU A 23 11.68 11.38 -11.95
N PRO A 24 10.45 11.71 -12.38
CA PRO A 24 10.20 12.78 -13.32
C PRO A 24 10.79 14.08 -12.79
N GLN A 25 11.67 14.71 -13.61
CA GLN A 25 12.35 15.93 -13.24
C GLN A 25 11.34 17.08 -13.06
N SER A 26 11.67 18.03 -12.19
CA SER A 26 10.85 19.10 -11.61
C SER A 26 10.25 20.15 -12.58
N GLY A 27 10.07 19.84 -13.87
CA GLY A 27 9.59 20.78 -14.90
C GLY A 27 8.07 20.91 -15.03
N GLN A 28 7.23 20.12 -14.33
CA GLN A 28 5.77 20.11 -14.50
C GLN A 28 4.98 20.54 -13.25
N ALA A 29 5.57 21.32 -12.37
CA ALA A 29 4.96 21.74 -11.10
C ALA A 29 3.87 22.87 -11.23
N SER A 30 3.41 23.20 -12.44
CA SER A 30 2.45 24.30 -12.63
C SER A 30 0.98 23.95 -12.36
N THR A 31 0.63 22.68 -12.27
CA THR A 31 -0.75 22.24 -11.97
C THR A 31 -0.97 22.02 -10.48
N ALA A 32 -2.22 22.16 -10.02
CA ALA A 32 -2.59 21.88 -8.63
C ALA A 32 -2.19 20.44 -8.20
N ALA A 33 -2.29 19.47 -9.12
CA ALA A 33 -1.86 18.09 -8.94
C ALA A 33 -0.34 17.97 -8.75
N GLY A 34 0.45 18.72 -9.53
CA GLY A 34 1.91 18.76 -9.40
C GLY A 34 2.35 19.35 -8.05
N ARG A 35 1.66 20.37 -7.55
CA ARG A 35 1.94 20.96 -6.22
C ARG A 35 1.57 20.00 -5.08
N ALA A 36 0.43 19.32 -5.17
CA ALA A 36 0.02 18.30 -4.20
C ALA A 36 1.02 17.13 -4.17
N TRP A 37 1.54 16.73 -5.32
CA TRP A 37 2.57 15.71 -5.44
C TRP A 37 3.92 16.13 -4.85
N VAL A 38 4.37 17.36 -5.08
CA VAL A 38 5.59 17.90 -4.47
C VAL A 38 5.43 18.02 -2.95
N PHE A 39 4.24 18.44 -2.49
CA PHE A 39 3.92 18.47 -1.07
C PHE A 39 3.94 17.07 -0.45
N PHE A 40 3.36 16.09 -1.13
CA PHE A 40 3.37 14.69 -0.72
C PHE A 40 4.79 14.12 -0.60
N LYS A 41 5.65 14.37 -1.60
CA LYS A 41 7.06 13.97 -1.53
C LYS A 41 7.80 14.63 -0.36
N ARG A 42 7.59 15.91 -0.13
CA ARG A 42 8.20 16.65 1.00
C ARG A 42 7.68 16.12 2.33
N TRP A 43 6.41 15.76 2.39
CA TRP A 43 5.80 15.18 3.56
C TRP A 43 6.38 13.78 3.87
N LEU A 44 6.53 12.93 2.86
CA LEU A 44 7.20 11.63 3.00
C LEU A 44 8.67 11.76 3.39
N ALA A 45 9.39 12.72 2.82
CA ALA A 45 10.81 12.92 3.08
C ALA A 45 11.10 13.54 4.47
N ASN A 46 10.16 14.35 5.01
CA ASN A 46 10.36 15.07 6.26
C ASN A 46 9.06 15.16 7.09
N PRO A 47 8.51 14.04 7.56
CA PRO A 47 7.24 14.02 8.30
C PRO A 47 7.31 14.82 9.61
N LEU A 48 8.50 14.91 10.23
CA LEU A 48 8.73 15.66 11.47
C LEU A 48 8.82 17.19 11.28
N GLN A 49 9.23 17.66 10.10
CA GLN A 49 9.38 19.10 9.82
C GLN A 49 8.06 19.78 9.42
N MET A 50 7.09 19.01 8.94
CA MET A 50 5.80 19.54 8.48
C MET A 50 4.70 19.49 9.56
N GLY A 51 5.08 19.44 10.83
CA GLY A 51 4.16 19.52 11.97
C GLY A 51 3.27 18.29 12.14
N SER A 52 3.69 17.39 12.99
CA SER A 52 2.87 16.35 13.63
C SER A 52 2.18 15.33 12.74
N ILE A 53 2.97 14.45 12.11
CA ILE A 53 2.48 13.08 11.98
C ILE A 53 3.46 12.20 12.74
N VAL A 54 3.05 11.85 13.95
CA VAL A 54 3.64 10.75 14.70
C VAL A 54 3.61 9.55 13.76
N PRO A 55 4.72 8.79 13.59
CA PRO A 55 4.70 7.54 12.85
C PRO A 55 3.47 6.76 13.26
N SER A 56 2.80 6.10 12.31
CA SER A 56 1.57 5.33 12.57
C SER A 56 1.74 4.57 13.87
N SER A 57 0.95 4.89 14.90
CA SER A 57 1.16 4.32 16.22
C SER A 57 1.04 2.81 16.16
N ASP A 58 1.66 2.09 17.08
CA ASP A 58 1.51 0.64 17.20
C ASP A 58 0.01 0.24 17.27
N ALA A 59 -0.82 1.09 17.87
CA ALA A 59 -2.26 0.90 17.93
C ALA A 59 -2.91 0.92 16.53
N LEU A 60 -2.56 1.89 15.65
CA LEU A 60 -3.06 1.93 14.29
C LEU A 60 -2.55 0.75 13.48
N GLY A 61 -1.26 0.46 13.57
CA GLY A 61 -0.65 -0.68 12.89
C GLY A 61 -1.30 -2.01 13.25
N SER A 62 -1.57 -2.25 14.54
CA SER A 62 -2.28 -3.45 15.01
C SER A 62 -3.71 -3.55 14.44
N ARG A 63 -4.41 -2.42 14.27
CA ARG A 63 -5.75 -2.40 13.65
C ARG A 63 -5.70 -2.73 12.16
N VAL A 64 -4.69 -2.20 11.45
CA VAL A 64 -4.47 -2.54 10.03
C VAL A 64 -4.15 -4.04 9.91
N ALA A 65 -3.19 -4.56 10.68
CA ALA A 65 -2.84 -5.98 10.68
C ALA A 65 -4.07 -6.87 10.95
N ALA A 66 -4.88 -6.55 11.97
CA ALA A 66 -6.11 -7.29 12.27
C ALA A 66 -7.14 -7.25 11.13
N ALA A 67 -7.21 -6.14 10.39
CA ALA A 67 -8.10 -6.02 9.22
C ALA A 67 -7.59 -6.84 8.04
N VAL A 68 -6.27 -6.92 7.84
CA VAL A 68 -5.64 -7.77 6.81
C VAL A 68 -5.91 -9.25 7.09
N HIS A 69 -5.79 -9.70 8.33
CA HIS A 69 -6.04 -11.11 8.69
C HIS A 69 -7.46 -11.60 8.44
N ARG A 70 -8.44 -10.69 8.30
CA ARG A 70 -9.81 -11.06 7.89
C ARG A 70 -9.92 -11.50 6.43
N SER A 71 -8.87 -11.30 5.64
CA SER A 71 -8.76 -11.77 4.25
C SER A 71 -7.49 -12.62 4.12
N PRO A 72 -7.48 -13.87 4.64
CA PRO A 72 -6.27 -14.67 4.83
C PRO A 72 -5.64 -15.15 3.51
N ASP A 73 -6.39 -15.09 2.41
CA ASP A 73 -5.97 -15.66 1.14
C ASP A 73 -5.06 -14.70 0.36
N GLY A 74 -3.96 -15.24 -0.16
CA GLY A 74 -3.07 -14.57 -1.11
C GLY A 74 -2.05 -13.62 -0.48
N MET A 75 -1.44 -12.82 -1.35
CA MET A 75 -0.43 -11.81 -1.01
C MET A 75 -1.09 -10.56 -0.42
N VAL A 76 -0.34 -9.82 0.37
CA VAL A 76 -0.75 -8.52 0.90
C VAL A 76 0.06 -7.44 0.19
N LEU A 77 -0.60 -6.50 -0.47
CA LEU A 77 0.00 -5.39 -1.17
C LEU A 77 -0.11 -4.12 -0.33
N GLU A 78 1.03 -3.52 0.04
CA GLU A 78 1.10 -2.23 0.72
C GLU A 78 1.54 -1.14 -0.25
N LEU A 79 0.79 -0.05 -0.35
CA LEU A 79 1.06 1.09 -1.21
C LEU A 79 1.48 2.30 -0.39
N GLY A 80 2.68 2.82 -0.64
CA GLY A 80 3.24 3.97 0.06
C GLY A 80 3.63 3.64 1.51
N ALA A 81 4.54 2.69 1.70
CA ALA A 81 4.97 2.23 3.02
C ALA A 81 5.76 3.27 3.82
N GLY A 82 6.39 4.23 3.14
CA GLY A 82 7.18 5.27 3.77
C GLY A 82 8.28 4.70 4.68
N THR A 83 8.20 4.97 5.98
CA THR A 83 9.16 4.46 6.97
C THR A 83 8.99 2.98 7.32
N GLY A 84 7.96 2.29 6.77
CA GLY A 84 7.69 0.88 7.05
C GLY A 84 6.96 0.60 8.37
N ALA A 85 6.36 1.60 9.00
CA ALA A 85 5.67 1.43 10.28
C ALA A 85 4.49 0.44 10.19
N ILE A 86 3.72 0.48 9.10
CA ILE A 86 2.60 -0.44 8.85
C ILE A 86 3.13 -1.80 8.40
N THR A 87 4.17 -1.85 7.55
CA THR A 87 4.90 -3.08 7.19
C THR A 87 5.32 -3.83 8.45
N ALA A 88 6.02 -3.16 9.38
CA ALA A 88 6.43 -3.72 10.67
C ALA A 88 5.24 -4.24 11.49
N ALA A 89 4.15 -3.47 11.54
CA ALA A 89 2.97 -3.85 12.30
C ALA A 89 2.27 -5.09 11.71
N MET A 90 2.21 -5.20 10.38
CA MET A 90 1.66 -6.38 9.71
C MET A 90 2.51 -7.62 10.01
N ILE A 91 3.84 -7.51 9.95
CA ILE A 91 4.76 -8.62 10.29
C ILE A 91 4.59 -9.01 11.77
N ARG A 92 4.60 -8.07 12.70
CA ARG A 92 4.32 -8.35 14.12
C ARG A 92 2.95 -8.95 14.36
N GLY A 93 1.97 -8.59 13.54
CA GLY A 93 0.62 -9.13 13.55
C GLY A 93 0.49 -10.53 12.92
N GLY A 94 1.61 -11.14 12.47
CA GLY A 94 1.65 -12.52 11.96
C GLY A 94 1.48 -12.64 10.44
N VAL A 95 1.55 -11.54 9.67
CA VAL A 95 1.66 -11.63 8.20
C VAL A 95 3.09 -12.04 7.87
N GLY A 96 3.28 -13.19 7.20
CA GLY A 96 4.60 -13.64 6.77
C GLY A 96 5.26 -12.64 5.83
N PRO A 97 6.55 -12.29 6.03
CA PRO A 97 7.25 -11.35 5.15
C PRO A 97 7.18 -11.75 3.66
N GLU A 98 7.22 -13.04 3.37
CA GLU A 98 7.12 -13.61 2.02
C GLU A 98 5.76 -13.37 1.36
N ARG A 99 4.74 -13.02 2.14
CA ARG A 99 3.40 -12.65 1.67
C ARG A 99 3.24 -11.15 1.43
N LEU A 100 4.22 -10.34 1.82
CA LEU A 100 4.14 -8.89 1.67
C LEU A 100 4.81 -8.43 0.38
N ILE A 101 4.07 -7.63 -0.39
CA ILE A 101 4.58 -6.82 -1.50
C ILE A 101 4.39 -5.37 -1.10
N VAL A 102 5.45 -4.59 -1.15
CA VAL A 102 5.46 -3.18 -0.79
C VAL A 102 5.82 -2.37 -2.00
N VAL A 103 5.03 -1.36 -2.34
CA VAL A 103 5.31 -0.39 -3.39
C VAL A 103 5.62 0.96 -2.75
N GLU A 104 6.82 1.48 -2.99
CA GLU A 104 7.28 2.77 -2.49
C GLU A 104 7.93 3.55 -3.63
N ILE A 105 7.53 4.83 -3.78
CA ILE A 105 7.98 5.65 -4.89
C ILE A 105 9.33 6.32 -4.64
N VAL A 106 9.70 6.51 -3.35
CA VAL A 106 10.95 7.15 -2.96
C VAL A 106 12.06 6.10 -2.92
N PRO A 107 13.08 6.18 -3.82
CA PRO A 107 14.13 5.17 -3.94
C PRO A 107 14.87 4.89 -2.64
N GLU A 108 15.19 5.94 -1.89
CA GLU A 108 15.92 5.86 -0.64
C GLU A 108 15.11 5.12 0.43
N MET A 109 13.80 5.35 0.48
CA MET A 109 12.90 4.62 1.39
C MET A 109 12.73 3.17 0.97
N ALA A 110 12.57 2.90 -0.33
CA ALA A 110 12.49 1.54 -0.84
C ALA A 110 13.75 0.73 -0.49
N GLU A 111 14.93 1.35 -0.57
CA GLU A 111 16.18 0.70 -0.19
C GLU A 111 16.27 0.44 1.32
N VAL A 112 15.83 1.38 2.15
CA VAL A 112 15.72 1.18 3.61
C VAL A 112 14.78 0.03 3.93
N LEU A 113 13.62 -0.04 3.28
CA LEU A 113 12.65 -1.12 3.48
C LEU A 113 13.22 -2.49 3.10
N ARG A 114 13.96 -2.61 1.99
CA ARG A 114 14.63 -3.86 1.59
C ARG A 114 15.62 -4.36 2.63
N ARG A 115 16.40 -3.44 3.19
CA ARG A 115 17.39 -3.77 4.24
C ARG A 115 16.74 -4.12 5.57
N THR A 116 15.64 -3.43 5.92
CA THR A 116 15.00 -3.57 7.22
C THR A 116 14.13 -4.82 7.30
N TYR A 117 13.48 -5.20 6.19
CA TYR A 117 12.52 -6.29 6.14
C TYR A 117 12.93 -7.37 5.12
N PRO A 118 13.96 -8.17 5.42
CA PRO A 118 14.34 -9.28 4.54
C PRO A 118 13.17 -10.26 4.39
N GLY A 119 12.94 -10.72 3.16
CA GLY A 119 11.80 -11.58 2.82
C GLY A 119 10.56 -10.83 2.29
N VAL A 120 10.45 -9.51 2.52
CA VAL A 120 9.42 -8.67 1.89
C VAL A 120 9.83 -8.33 0.46
N THR A 121 8.91 -8.46 -0.48
CA THR A 121 9.13 -7.99 -1.85
C THR A 121 8.92 -6.47 -1.91
N VAL A 122 9.98 -5.69 -2.06
CA VAL A 122 9.91 -4.22 -2.14
C VAL A 122 10.13 -3.76 -3.56
N LEU A 123 9.10 -3.18 -4.16
CA LEU A 123 9.10 -2.58 -5.50
C LEU A 123 9.24 -1.06 -5.38
N CYS A 124 10.22 -0.50 -6.09
CA CYS A 124 10.35 0.95 -6.20
C CYS A 124 9.62 1.42 -7.46
N GLY A 125 8.54 2.19 -7.28
CA GLY A 125 7.76 2.67 -8.41
C GLY A 125 6.50 3.42 -8.02
N ASP A 126 5.78 3.88 -9.04
CA ASP A 126 4.53 4.62 -8.87
C ASP A 126 3.35 3.65 -8.72
N ALA A 127 2.57 3.80 -7.64
CA ALA A 127 1.39 2.97 -7.38
C ALA A 127 0.29 3.12 -8.45
N TRP A 128 0.32 4.13 -9.30
CA TRP A 128 -0.58 4.25 -10.45
C TRP A 128 -0.17 3.33 -11.60
N GLU A 129 1.04 2.75 -11.55
CA GLU A 129 1.59 1.82 -12.53
C GLU A 129 1.63 0.37 -12.00
N LEU A 130 0.74 0.01 -11.06
CA LEU A 130 0.69 -1.32 -10.45
C LEU A 130 0.69 -2.48 -11.46
N PRO A 131 -0.10 -2.45 -12.56
CA PRO A 131 -0.09 -3.55 -13.53
C PRO A 131 1.28 -3.78 -14.16
N GLN A 132 2.04 -2.71 -14.40
CA GLN A 132 3.38 -2.77 -14.97
C GLN A 132 4.42 -3.24 -13.92
N LEU A 133 4.30 -2.75 -12.68
CA LEU A 133 5.22 -3.09 -11.59
C LEU A 133 5.10 -4.55 -11.14
N LEU A 134 3.88 -5.06 -11.07
CA LEU A 134 3.60 -6.40 -10.57
C LEU A 134 3.61 -7.46 -11.68
N GLY A 135 3.45 -7.05 -12.94
CA GLY A 135 3.25 -7.93 -14.08
C GLY A 135 1.89 -8.62 -14.07
N LEU A 136 1.49 -9.16 -15.22
CA LEU A 136 0.18 -9.80 -15.42
C LEU A 136 -0.05 -11.04 -14.54
N GLN A 137 1.00 -11.67 -14.04
CA GLN A 137 0.91 -12.88 -13.19
C GLN A 137 0.50 -12.58 -11.74
N ALA A 138 0.53 -11.32 -11.32
CA ALA A 138 0.12 -10.92 -9.97
C ALA A 138 -1.39 -10.79 -9.82
N ALA A 139 -2.12 -10.60 -10.94
CA ALA A 139 -3.57 -10.55 -10.94
C ALA A 139 -4.16 -11.85 -10.37
N GLY A 140 -5.00 -11.72 -9.34
CA GLY A 140 -5.62 -12.86 -8.65
C GLY A 140 -4.78 -13.45 -7.50
N ARG A 141 -3.50 -13.07 -7.33
CA ARG A 141 -2.68 -13.47 -6.19
C ARG A 141 -2.77 -12.49 -5.01
N ILE A 142 -3.23 -11.28 -5.24
CA ILE A 142 -3.40 -10.26 -4.20
C ILE A 142 -4.71 -10.53 -3.44
N GLY A 143 -4.60 -10.86 -2.16
CA GLY A 143 -5.73 -11.11 -1.27
C GLY A 143 -6.18 -9.87 -0.49
N SER A 144 -5.25 -8.96 -0.21
CA SER A 144 -5.52 -7.71 0.51
C SER A 144 -4.66 -6.58 -0.02
N VAL A 145 -5.21 -5.37 -0.07
CA VAL A 145 -4.49 -4.14 -0.39
C VAL A 145 -4.58 -3.18 0.79
N VAL A 146 -3.44 -2.62 1.20
CA VAL A 146 -3.33 -1.58 2.24
C VAL A 146 -2.77 -0.33 1.59
N CYS A 147 -3.54 0.75 1.60
CA CYS A 147 -3.16 2.03 1.00
C CYS A 147 -2.76 3.04 2.07
N GLY A 148 -1.46 3.35 2.13
CA GLY A 148 -0.87 4.40 2.97
C GLY A 148 -0.75 5.75 2.25
N ILE A 149 -1.08 5.81 0.97
CA ILE A 149 -1.05 7.05 0.20
C ILE A 149 -2.19 7.96 0.69
N PRO A 150 -1.96 9.23 1.05
CA PRO A 150 -2.97 10.14 1.58
C PRO A 150 -3.94 10.59 0.46
N MET A 151 -4.81 9.70 0.02
CA MET A 151 -5.73 9.90 -1.11
C MET A 151 -6.62 11.13 -0.94
N VAL A 152 -6.97 11.49 0.31
CA VAL A 152 -7.79 12.69 0.61
C VAL A 152 -7.19 14.00 0.11
N LEU A 153 -5.86 14.04 -0.07
CA LEU A 153 -5.15 15.22 -0.58
C LEU A 153 -5.09 15.27 -2.12
N LEU A 154 -5.58 14.24 -2.80
CA LEU A 154 -5.52 14.11 -4.24
C LEU A 154 -6.82 14.57 -4.91
N PRO A 155 -6.76 15.14 -6.12
CA PRO A 155 -7.94 15.34 -6.95
C PRO A 155 -8.69 14.04 -7.21
N LEU A 156 -10.02 14.11 -7.41
CA LEU A 156 -10.89 12.94 -7.60
C LEU A 156 -10.42 12.04 -8.76
N GLU A 157 -9.98 12.64 -9.86
CA GLU A 157 -9.42 11.93 -11.01
C GLU A 157 -8.21 11.07 -10.65
N ARG A 158 -7.30 11.62 -9.82
CA ARG A 158 -6.12 10.87 -9.34
C ARG A 158 -6.51 9.77 -8.37
N GLN A 159 -7.51 10.02 -7.51
CA GLN A 159 -8.07 8.98 -6.64
C GLN A 159 -8.64 7.83 -7.48
N GLN A 160 -9.41 8.15 -8.53
CA GLN A 160 -9.98 7.15 -9.44
C GLN A 160 -8.89 6.35 -10.14
N GLY A 161 -7.87 7.01 -10.70
CA GLY A 161 -6.77 6.32 -11.37
C GLY A 161 -6.01 5.33 -10.46
N LEU A 162 -5.86 5.65 -9.16
CA LEU A 162 -5.26 4.71 -8.20
C LEU A 162 -6.20 3.53 -7.91
N ILE A 163 -7.50 3.78 -7.80
CA ILE A 163 -8.51 2.73 -7.61
C ILE A 163 -8.52 1.78 -8.81
N ASP A 164 -8.46 2.31 -10.03
CA ASP A 164 -8.41 1.53 -11.27
C ASP A 164 -7.14 0.67 -11.33
N ALA A 165 -6.00 1.21 -10.90
CA ALA A 165 -4.75 0.46 -10.81
C ALA A 165 -4.82 -0.67 -9.76
N ILE A 166 -5.45 -0.43 -8.61
CA ILE A 166 -5.70 -1.45 -7.59
C ILE A 166 -6.64 -2.53 -8.14
N GLU A 167 -7.74 -2.13 -8.78
CA GLU A 167 -8.74 -3.07 -9.32
C GLU A 167 -8.14 -3.96 -10.43
N ALA A 168 -7.20 -3.43 -11.23
CA ALA A 168 -6.51 -4.19 -12.26
C ALA A 168 -5.66 -5.34 -11.68
N VAL A 169 -5.08 -5.20 -10.47
CA VAL A 169 -4.20 -6.21 -9.85
C VAL A 169 -4.90 -7.03 -8.76
N ALA A 170 -5.98 -6.50 -8.18
CA ALA A 170 -6.74 -7.12 -7.10
C ALA A 170 -8.27 -6.97 -7.35
N PRO A 171 -8.81 -7.55 -8.44
CA PRO A 171 -10.17 -7.32 -8.87
C PRO A 171 -11.20 -7.72 -7.79
N GLY A 172 -12.12 -6.82 -7.48
CA GLY A 172 -13.20 -6.99 -6.51
C GLY A 172 -12.76 -7.04 -5.04
N ARG A 173 -11.45 -6.98 -4.74
CA ARG A 173 -10.94 -7.06 -3.36
C ARG A 173 -11.08 -5.75 -2.59
N GLY A 174 -11.12 -4.62 -3.31
CA GLY A 174 -11.06 -3.32 -2.70
C GLY A 174 -9.76 -3.08 -1.94
N PHE A 175 -9.75 -2.14 -0.99
CA PHE A 175 -8.53 -1.82 -0.23
C PHE A 175 -8.84 -1.31 1.18
N LEU A 176 -7.89 -1.48 2.07
CA LEU A 176 -7.84 -0.81 3.37
C LEU A 176 -7.14 0.54 3.20
N HIS A 177 -7.72 1.58 3.77
CA HIS A 177 -7.11 2.90 3.81
C HIS A 177 -7.16 3.44 5.24
N TYR A 178 -6.02 3.86 5.78
CA TYR A 178 -5.98 4.50 7.07
C TYR A 178 -5.80 6.00 6.94
N SER A 179 -6.47 6.73 7.81
CA SER A 179 -6.52 8.19 7.76
C SER A 179 -6.72 8.77 9.15
N TYR A 180 -6.28 9.99 9.31
CA TYR A 180 -6.53 10.81 10.51
C TYR A 180 -7.85 11.59 10.42
N CYS A 181 -8.69 11.29 9.45
CA CYS A 181 -10.02 11.90 9.32
C CYS A 181 -11.02 11.17 10.22
N VAL A 182 -11.90 11.94 10.87
CA VAL A 182 -12.97 11.41 11.72
C VAL A 182 -14.08 10.77 10.89
N THR A 183 -14.35 11.33 9.72
CA THR A 183 -15.30 10.81 8.72
C THR A 183 -14.58 10.06 7.61
N SER A 184 -15.32 9.46 6.68
CA SER A 184 -14.72 8.83 5.50
C SER A 184 -13.81 9.82 4.76
N PRO A 185 -12.52 9.50 4.57
CA PRO A 185 -11.60 10.37 3.85
C PRO A 185 -11.89 10.46 2.35
N LEU A 186 -12.61 9.49 1.80
CA LEU A 186 -12.95 9.44 0.38
C LEU A 186 -14.44 9.66 0.16
N SER A 187 -14.78 10.32 -0.93
CA SER A 187 -16.15 10.42 -1.45
C SER A 187 -16.53 9.08 -2.15
N ALA A 188 -16.70 8.02 -1.34
CA ALA A 188 -16.80 6.65 -1.83
C ALA A 188 -17.82 6.49 -2.96
N HIS A 189 -19.02 7.07 -2.81
CA HIS A 189 -20.08 6.99 -3.83
C HIS A 189 -19.65 7.58 -5.19
N LYS A 190 -18.91 8.72 -5.19
CA LYS A 190 -18.40 9.33 -6.43
C LYS A 190 -17.33 8.49 -7.11
N LEU A 191 -16.68 7.61 -6.35
CA LEU A 191 -15.62 6.70 -6.80
C LEU A 191 -16.14 5.29 -7.10
N GLY A 192 -17.46 5.08 -7.11
CA GLY A 192 -18.03 3.76 -7.34
C GLY A 192 -17.73 2.75 -6.21
N LEU A 193 -17.50 3.24 -4.99
CA LEU A 193 -17.10 2.42 -3.85
C LEU A 193 -18.15 2.44 -2.73
N GLN A 194 -18.17 1.37 -1.97
CA GLN A 194 -18.77 1.32 -0.63
C GLN A 194 -17.66 1.45 0.41
N GLY A 195 -17.78 2.39 1.34
CA GLY A 195 -16.83 2.60 2.43
C GLY A 195 -17.41 2.10 3.77
N LYS A 196 -16.60 1.32 4.50
CA LYS A 196 -16.94 0.86 5.87
C LYS A 196 -15.76 1.11 6.80
N ARG A 197 -16.03 1.76 7.95
CA ARG A 197 -15.00 1.92 8.97
C ARG A 197 -14.79 0.60 9.72
N GLU A 198 -13.58 0.03 9.60
CA GLU A 198 -13.19 -1.21 10.24
C GLU A 198 -12.68 -1.00 11.67
N ALA A 199 -11.99 0.12 11.90
CA ALA A 199 -11.43 0.43 13.21
C ALA A 199 -11.31 1.95 13.42
N TRP A 200 -11.30 2.33 14.68
CA TRP A 200 -10.98 3.67 15.16
C TRP A 200 -9.99 3.57 16.31
N THR A 201 -9.00 4.46 16.31
CA THR A 201 -7.88 4.43 17.27
C THR A 201 -7.75 5.82 17.93
N PRO A 202 -8.45 6.06 19.04
CA PRO A 202 -8.37 7.35 19.77
C PRO A 202 -7.00 7.56 20.43
N ALA A 203 -6.29 6.48 20.76
CA ALA A 203 -4.94 6.53 21.33
C ALA A 203 -3.88 7.01 20.33
N ASN A 204 -4.21 7.16 19.07
CA ASN A 204 -3.35 7.80 18.09
C ASN A 204 -3.56 9.32 18.16
N PHE A 205 -2.48 10.11 18.03
CA PHE A 205 -2.59 11.57 18.02
C PHE A 205 -2.05 12.14 16.69
N PRO A 206 -2.94 12.74 15.85
CA PRO A 206 -4.40 12.79 15.99
C PRO A 206 -5.05 11.40 15.87
N PRO A 207 -6.31 11.22 16.35
CA PRO A 207 -7.04 9.97 16.23
C PRO A 207 -7.07 9.45 14.79
N ALA A 208 -6.93 8.14 14.62
CA ALA A 208 -6.85 7.52 13.31
C ALA A 208 -7.99 6.51 13.08
N SER A 209 -8.39 6.34 11.84
CA SER A 209 -9.40 5.38 11.42
C SER A 209 -8.84 4.49 10.32
N VAL A 210 -9.26 3.23 10.31
CA VAL A 210 -9.04 2.28 9.22
C VAL A 210 -10.37 2.07 8.51
N TRP A 211 -10.37 2.28 7.21
CA TRP A 211 -11.53 2.15 6.34
C TRP A 211 -11.28 1.05 5.33
N ARG A 212 -12.30 0.25 5.07
CA ARG A 212 -12.34 -0.68 3.94
C ARG A 212 -13.21 -0.07 2.85
N TYR A 213 -12.66 -0.01 1.65
CA TYR A 213 -13.38 0.40 0.45
C TYR A 213 -13.48 -0.80 -0.47
N THR A 214 -14.68 -1.09 -0.93
CA THR A 214 -14.95 -2.18 -1.90
C THR A 214 -15.75 -1.62 -3.07
N PRO A 215 -15.53 -2.11 -4.30
CA PRO A 215 -16.35 -1.73 -5.43
C PRO A 215 -17.83 -1.95 -5.15
N LEU A 216 -18.67 -1.04 -5.61
CA LEU A 216 -20.11 -1.28 -5.66
C LEU A 216 -20.35 -2.44 -6.64
N ALA A 217 -21.20 -3.42 -6.25
CA ALA A 217 -21.62 -4.45 -7.17
C ALA A 217 -22.23 -3.81 -8.42
N ALA A 218 -21.80 -4.25 -9.60
CA ALA A 218 -22.48 -3.86 -10.83
C ALA A 218 -23.96 -4.26 -10.72
N ARG A 219 -24.87 -3.26 -10.89
CA ARG A 219 -26.31 -3.50 -10.91
C ARG A 219 -26.72 -4.16 -12.20
#